data_935760fd23e59f9291c3a8c6c5d18a0b
#
_entry.id   935760fd23e59f9291c3a8c6c5d18a0b
#
_cell.length_a   1.000
_cell.length_b   1.000
_cell.length_c   1.000
_cell.angle_alpha   90.00
_cell.angle_beta   90.00
_cell.angle_gamma   90.00
#
_symmetry.space_group_name_H-M   'P 1'
#
loop_
_entity.id
_entity.type
_entity.pdbx_description
1 polymer ?
#
loop_
_entity_poly.entity_id
_entity_poly.type
_entity_poly.pdbx_seq_one_letter_code
_entity_poly.pdbx_strand_id
1 'polypeptide(L)'
;MVGKENFKTEDLNLCFEKLMMFGGGSAGAIALGCGKVKMEGRAITDWKDIPMELLLQILGLVDDQTVIMASGVCRGWRDAVCLGLTRLSLSWCTKNMNNLVLSLAPKFTRLQTLILRQDKPQLEDNAVESIANFCHDLQVLDLSKSFKLSDCSLYALAHGCPNLTKLNISGCTAFSDSALEYLASFCQKLKVLNLCGCVRTASDRALLAIGRYCSQLQCLNLGWCEDVSDVGVMSLAYGCPDLRTVDLCGCLQITGALQGNQCCYYQVA
;
A
#
# COMPACT_ATOMS: atom_id res chain seq x y z
N MET A 1 -34.50 7.20 1.26
CA MET A 1 -33.55 7.45 0.15
C MET A 1 -32.76 8.70 0.53
N VAL A 2 -31.60 8.55 1.16
CA VAL A 2 -30.73 9.65 1.53
C VAL A 2 -29.72 9.78 0.38
N GLY A 3 -29.71 10.95 -0.25
CA GLY A 3 -28.84 11.21 -1.40
C GLY A 3 -27.37 11.10 -1.00
N LYS A 4 -26.64 10.27 -1.72
CA LYS A 4 -25.18 10.26 -1.72
C LYS A 4 -24.74 11.54 -2.44
N GLU A 5 -24.43 12.59 -1.69
CA GLU A 5 -23.70 13.73 -2.22
C GLU A 5 -22.30 13.22 -2.61
N ASN A 6 -22.05 13.15 -3.91
CA ASN A 6 -20.72 12.90 -4.45
C ASN A 6 -19.87 14.15 -4.20
N PHE A 7 -19.18 14.20 -3.07
CA PHE A 7 -18.10 15.16 -2.86
C PHE A 7 -17.05 14.95 -3.97
N LYS A 8 -16.80 15.98 -4.75
CA LYS A 8 -15.77 15.94 -5.79
C LYS A 8 -14.41 15.85 -5.11
N THR A 9 -13.53 15.02 -5.64
CA THR A 9 -12.15 14.82 -5.13
C THR A 9 -11.35 16.12 -5.08
N GLU A 10 -11.72 17.09 -5.92
CA GLU A 10 -11.18 18.47 -5.92
C GLU A 10 -11.55 19.20 -4.63
N ASP A 11 -12.74 18.97 -4.07
CA ASP A 11 -13.19 19.58 -2.82
C ASP A 11 -12.44 18.97 -1.62
N LEU A 12 -12.07 17.69 -1.69
CA LEU A 12 -11.27 17.02 -0.65
C LEU A 12 -9.82 17.50 -0.62
N ASN A 13 -9.19 17.65 -1.79
CA ASN A 13 -7.84 18.20 -1.88
C ASN A 13 -7.82 19.67 -1.44
N LEU A 14 -8.82 20.45 -1.85
CA LEU A 14 -8.95 21.85 -1.45
C LEU A 14 -9.25 22.00 0.04
N CYS A 15 -10.06 21.10 0.63
CA CYS A 15 -10.29 21.05 2.07
C CYS A 15 -9.01 20.63 2.80
N PHE A 16 -8.28 19.62 2.29
CA PHE A 16 -7.04 19.15 2.92
C PHE A 16 -5.94 20.20 2.83
N GLU A 17 -5.74 20.83 1.67
CA GLU A 17 -4.79 21.94 1.49
C GLU A 17 -5.20 23.17 2.32
N LYS A 18 -6.46 23.56 2.32
CA LYS A 18 -6.96 24.67 3.17
C LYS A 18 -6.82 24.35 4.65
N LEU A 19 -7.12 23.12 5.10
CA LEU A 19 -6.97 22.71 6.49
C LEU A 19 -5.50 22.63 6.93
N MET A 20 -4.59 22.38 6.00
CA MET A 20 -3.15 22.34 6.28
C MET A 20 -2.48 23.71 6.21
N MET A 21 -3.01 24.63 5.39
CA MET A 21 -2.49 26.01 5.27
C MET A 21 -3.02 26.94 6.36
N PHE A 22 -4.22 26.72 6.92
CA PHE A 22 -4.82 27.57 7.94
C PHE A 22 -4.68 27.00 9.36
N GLY A 23 -3.45 26.92 9.85
CA GLY A 23 -3.12 26.62 11.24
C GLY A 23 -3.46 27.75 12.25
N GLY A 24 -4.39 28.64 11.96
CA GLY A 24 -4.71 29.75 12.83
C GLY A 24 -5.98 30.49 12.43
N GLY A 25 -7.15 29.94 12.76
CA GLY A 25 -8.41 30.69 12.61
C GLY A 25 -9.61 29.79 12.89
N SER A 26 -10.53 30.29 13.69
CA SER A 26 -11.75 29.61 14.15
C SER A 26 -12.53 29.00 12.99
N ALA A 27 -12.59 27.67 12.94
CA ALA A 27 -13.42 26.92 12.00
C ALA A 27 -14.89 26.99 12.48
N GLY A 28 -15.79 27.36 11.58
CA GLY A 28 -17.23 27.31 11.79
C GLY A 28 -17.68 25.87 12.09
N ALA A 29 -18.35 25.69 13.21
CA ALA A 29 -18.84 24.43 13.70
C ALA A 29 -19.91 23.86 12.75
N ILE A 30 -19.65 22.70 12.16
CA ILE A 30 -20.72 21.85 11.63
C ILE A 30 -21.36 21.19 12.85
N ALA A 31 -22.60 21.59 13.15
CA ALA A 31 -23.38 21.06 14.27
C ALA A 31 -23.83 19.62 13.95
N LEU A 32 -23.02 18.63 14.35
CA LEU A 32 -23.46 17.26 14.49
C LEU A 32 -24.06 17.09 15.90
N GLY A 33 -25.29 16.59 15.98
CA GLY A 33 -26.06 16.47 17.20
C GLY A 33 -25.32 15.80 18.36
N CYS A 34 -25.17 16.50 19.44
CA CYS A 34 -24.46 16.11 20.65
C CYS A 34 -25.21 15.02 21.42
N GLY A 35 -24.74 13.77 21.33
CA GLY A 35 -25.10 12.69 22.26
C GLY A 35 -24.10 12.63 23.41
N LYS A 36 -24.57 12.78 24.67
CA LYS A 36 -23.73 12.67 25.86
C LYS A 36 -23.32 11.21 26.08
N VAL A 37 -22.05 10.89 25.89
CA VAL A 37 -21.46 9.62 26.30
C VAL A 37 -20.84 9.79 27.72
N LYS A 38 -21.29 9.00 28.69
CA LYS A 38 -20.70 8.97 30.03
C LYS A 38 -19.64 7.89 30.12
N MET A 39 -18.40 8.26 30.37
CA MET A 39 -17.35 7.39 30.86
C MET A 39 -16.96 7.80 32.28
N GLU A 40 -16.47 6.85 33.09
CA GLU A 40 -16.21 6.97 34.54
C GLU A 40 -15.71 8.36 34.95
N GLY A 41 -16.61 9.16 35.54
CA GLY A 41 -16.32 10.38 36.32
C GLY A 41 -16.09 11.68 35.55
N ARG A 42 -15.92 11.68 34.19
CA ARG A 42 -15.88 12.91 33.39
C ARG A 42 -16.85 12.82 32.22
N ALA A 43 -17.80 13.76 32.18
CA ALA A 43 -18.65 13.93 31.03
C ALA A 43 -17.79 14.45 29.86
N ILE A 44 -17.72 13.71 28.73
CA ILE A 44 -17.17 14.22 27.48
C ILE A 44 -18.18 15.24 26.98
N THR A 45 -17.83 16.51 27.09
CA THR A 45 -18.69 17.63 26.71
C THR A 45 -18.46 18.10 25.29
N ASP A 46 -17.32 17.74 24.68
CA ASP A 46 -16.93 18.15 23.34
C ASP A 46 -16.13 17.00 22.64
N TRP A 47 -16.26 16.86 21.34
CA TRP A 47 -15.53 15.89 20.51
C TRP A 47 -14.01 16.07 20.56
N LYS A 48 -13.52 17.26 20.88
CA LYS A 48 -12.08 17.54 21.07
C LYS A 48 -11.49 16.90 22.33
N ASP A 49 -12.35 16.52 23.30
CA ASP A 49 -11.95 15.97 24.58
C ASP A 49 -11.92 14.43 24.58
N ILE A 50 -12.17 13.79 23.43
CA ILE A 50 -12.10 12.33 23.29
C ILE A 50 -10.64 11.89 23.43
N PRO A 51 -10.33 10.91 24.31
CA PRO A 51 -9.00 10.30 24.38
C PRO A 51 -8.58 9.72 23.03
N MET A 52 -7.27 9.86 22.69
CA MET A 52 -6.73 9.42 21.40
C MET A 52 -7.03 7.96 21.10
N GLU A 53 -6.91 7.09 22.12
CA GLU A 53 -7.12 5.64 21.98
C GLU A 53 -8.57 5.32 21.57
N LEU A 54 -9.53 6.01 22.21
CA LEU A 54 -10.94 5.84 21.88
C LEU A 54 -11.27 6.40 20.50
N LEU A 55 -10.68 7.55 20.14
CA LEU A 55 -10.84 8.13 18.83
C LEU A 55 -10.33 7.20 17.73
N LEU A 56 -9.16 6.59 17.92
CA LEU A 56 -8.59 5.62 16.96
C LEU A 56 -9.46 4.36 16.84
N GLN A 57 -10.05 3.88 17.94
CA GLN A 57 -11.01 2.77 17.89
C GLN A 57 -12.25 3.14 17.07
N ILE A 58 -12.82 4.33 17.27
CA ILE A 58 -13.97 4.82 16.49
C ILE A 58 -13.60 4.95 15.01
N LEU A 59 -12.44 5.52 14.71
CA LEU A 59 -11.97 5.70 13.33
C LEU A 59 -11.64 4.36 12.66
N GLY A 60 -11.31 3.32 13.42
CA GLY A 60 -11.14 1.97 12.90
C GLY A 60 -12.43 1.28 12.44
N LEU A 61 -13.60 1.86 12.75
CA LEU A 61 -14.92 1.33 12.35
C LEU A 61 -15.48 2.01 11.09
N VAL A 62 -14.83 3.05 10.59
CA VAL A 62 -15.28 3.80 9.39
C VAL A 62 -14.30 3.59 8.23
N ASP A 63 -14.73 3.94 7.04
CA ASP A 63 -13.88 3.85 5.84
C ASP A 63 -12.73 4.86 5.85
N ASP A 64 -11.67 4.55 5.09
CA ASP A 64 -10.44 5.34 5.06
C ASP A 64 -10.66 6.78 4.54
N GLN A 65 -11.65 7.01 3.67
CA GLN A 65 -12.02 8.34 3.21
C GLN A 65 -12.54 9.19 4.37
N THR A 66 -13.44 8.61 5.18
CA THR A 66 -13.98 9.25 6.38
C THR A 66 -12.88 9.51 7.41
N VAL A 67 -11.92 8.60 7.58
CA VAL A 67 -10.75 8.80 8.46
C VAL A 67 -9.93 10.02 8.03
N ILE A 68 -9.64 10.14 6.74
CA ILE A 68 -8.90 11.31 6.21
C ILE A 68 -9.70 12.60 6.44
N MET A 69 -11.02 12.59 6.19
CA MET A 69 -11.89 13.75 6.45
C MET A 69 -11.93 14.12 7.93
N ALA A 70 -11.94 13.15 8.81
CA ALA A 70 -11.94 13.33 10.28
C ALA A 70 -10.69 14.10 10.76
N SER A 71 -9.55 13.96 10.08
CA SER A 71 -8.35 14.75 10.39
C SER A 71 -8.55 16.27 10.24
N GLY A 72 -9.61 16.69 9.57
CA GLY A 72 -9.99 18.09 9.39
C GLY A 72 -10.82 18.68 10.53
N VAL A 73 -11.36 17.87 11.45
CA VAL A 73 -12.27 18.33 12.51
C VAL A 73 -11.58 19.26 13.49
N CYS A 74 -10.45 18.88 14.05
CA CYS A 74 -9.64 19.72 14.93
C CYS A 74 -8.18 19.23 14.96
N ARG A 75 -7.29 19.98 15.65
CA ARG A 75 -5.87 19.61 15.77
C ARG A 75 -5.69 18.24 16.43
N GLY A 76 -6.39 17.98 17.54
CA GLY A 76 -6.29 16.71 18.27
C GLY A 76 -6.69 15.50 17.40
N TRP A 77 -7.75 15.62 16.60
CA TRP A 77 -8.14 14.57 15.65
C TRP A 77 -7.11 14.37 14.53
N ARG A 78 -6.55 15.47 14.03
CA ARG A 78 -5.47 15.40 13.04
C ARG A 78 -4.26 14.67 13.60
N ASP A 79 -3.81 15.05 14.79
CA ASP A 79 -2.64 14.45 15.42
C ASP A 79 -2.90 12.96 15.72
N ALA A 80 -4.09 12.62 16.21
CA ALA A 80 -4.50 11.23 16.42
C ALA A 80 -4.45 10.41 15.11
N VAL A 81 -5.04 10.93 14.03
CA VAL A 81 -5.03 10.27 12.72
C VAL A 81 -3.60 10.14 12.19
N CYS A 82 -2.82 11.23 12.20
CA CYS A 82 -1.48 11.22 11.61
C CYS A 82 -0.48 10.35 12.40
N LEU A 83 -0.56 10.34 13.73
CA LEU A 83 0.38 9.62 14.59
C LEU A 83 -0.10 8.24 15.00
N GLY A 84 -1.40 7.99 14.96
CA GLY A 84 -1.97 6.72 15.40
C GLY A 84 -2.34 5.74 14.30
N LEU A 85 -2.48 6.22 13.04
CA LEU A 85 -2.90 5.36 11.96
C LEU A 85 -1.75 4.48 11.48
N THR A 86 -1.96 3.17 11.50
CA THR A 86 -0.99 2.18 11.00
C THR A 86 -1.41 1.57 9.67
N ARG A 87 -2.66 1.75 9.26
CA ARG A 87 -3.22 1.23 8.02
C ARG A 87 -4.01 2.30 7.29
N LEU A 88 -3.80 2.40 5.97
CA LEU A 88 -4.53 3.33 5.11
C LEU A 88 -4.73 2.73 3.72
N SER A 89 -5.95 2.82 3.19
CA SER A 89 -6.25 2.53 1.79
C SER A 89 -6.77 3.78 1.09
N LEU A 90 -6.14 4.15 -0.01
CA LEU A 90 -6.55 5.26 -0.86
C LEU A 90 -7.21 4.80 -2.16
N SER A 91 -7.62 3.52 -2.27
CA SER A 91 -8.23 2.95 -3.48
C SER A 91 -9.52 3.67 -3.92
N TRP A 92 -10.17 4.39 -3.01
CA TRP A 92 -11.33 5.23 -3.28
C TRP A 92 -10.99 6.53 -4.02
N CYS A 93 -9.71 6.98 -3.96
CA CYS A 93 -9.26 8.22 -4.58
C CYS A 93 -9.06 8.00 -6.09
N THR A 94 -10.04 8.38 -6.88
CA THR A 94 -10.04 8.18 -8.35
C THR A 94 -9.33 9.29 -9.12
N LYS A 95 -9.04 10.42 -8.48
CA LYS A 95 -8.37 11.59 -9.08
C LYS A 95 -7.34 12.14 -8.11
N ASN A 96 -6.26 12.69 -8.63
CA ASN A 96 -5.19 13.36 -7.85
C ASN A 96 -4.53 12.50 -6.75
N MET A 97 -4.54 11.15 -6.87
CA MET A 97 -3.92 10.25 -5.91
C MET A 97 -2.45 10.64 -5.64
N ASN A 98 -1.70 10.98 -6.69
CA ASN A 98 -0.30 11.36 -6.56
C ASN A 98 -0.09 12.51 -5.59
N ASN A 99 -0.84 13.62 -5.78
CA ASN A 99 -0.75 14.79 -4.91
C ASN A 99 -1.24 14.48 -3.49
N LEU A 100 -2.26 13.64 -3.35
CA LEU A 100 -2.75 13.20 -2.05
C LEU A 100 -1.66 12.44 -1.30
N VAL A 101 -1.00 11.47 -1.94
CA VAL A 101 0.11 10.72 -1.33
C VAL A 101 1.25 11.65 -0.94
N LEU A 102 1.66 12.57 -1.80
CA LEU A 102 2.70 13.57 -1.50
C LEU A 102 2.36 14.43 -0.27
N SER A 103 1.09 14.75 -0.07
CA SER A 103 0.66 15.54 1.09
C SER A 103 0.53 14.72 2.38
N LEU A 104 0.25 13.41 2.25
CA LEU A 104 0.00 12.52 3.40
C LEU A 104 1.28 11.84 3.91
N ALA A 105 2.15 11.37 3.04
CA ALA A 105 3.32 10.58 3.42
C ALA A 105 4.18 11.24 4.51
N PRO A 106 4.48 12.55 4.48
CA PRO A 106 5.26 13.20 5.53
C PRO A 106 4.58 13.23 6.91
N LYS A 107 3.29 12.95 6.98
CA LYS A 107 2.49 13.05 8.21
C LYS A 107 2.17 11.70 8.81
N PHE A 108 2.07 10.67 7.97
CA PHE A 108 1.67 9.32 8.36
C PHE A 108 2.89 8.40 8.52
N THR A 109 3.86 8.83 9.31
CA THR A 109 5.16 8.15 9.45
C THR A 109 5.10 6.78 10.10
N ARG A 110 3.99 6.42 10.76
CA ARG A 110 3.80 5.13 11.43
C ARG A 110 3.01 4.11 10.60
N LEU A 111 2.78 4.39 9.32
CA LEU A 111 2.07 3.45 8.45
C LEU A 111 2.84 2.13 8.32
N GLN A 112 2.11 1.04 8.55
CA GLN A 112 2.55 -0.34 8.31
C GLN A 112 1.88 -0.93 7.06
N THR A 113 0.67 -0.48 6.74
CA THR A 113 -0.07 -0.94 5.56
C THR A 113 -0.54 0.24 4.74
N LEU A 114 -0.19 0.27 3.47
CA LEU A 114 -0.64 1.28 2.52
C LEU A 114 -1.11 0.63 1.22
N ILE A 115 -2.37 0.90 0.83
CA ILE A 115 -2.98 0.37 -0.37
C ILE A 115 -3.30 1.52 -1.32
N LEU A 116 -2.64 1.54 -2.48
CA LEU A 116 -2.74 2.58 -3.50
C LEU A 116 -3.29 2.07 -4.84
N ARG A 117 -3.92 0.89 -4.83
CA ARG A 117 -4.49 0.27 -6.03
C ARG A 117 -5.47 1.20 -6.73
N GLN A 118 -5.34 1.35 -8.05
CA GLN A 118 -6.19 2.20 -8.88
C GLN A 118 -6.63 1.49 -10.16
N ASP A 119 -7.86 1.81 -10.60
CA ASP A 119 -8.32 1.40 -11.94
C ASP A 119 -7.84 2.35 -13.04
N LYS A 120 -7.53 3.61 -12.68
CA LYS A 120 -6.92 4.61 -13.57
C LYS A 120 -5.67 5.14 -12.90
N PRO A 121 -4.49 4.66 -13.30
CA PRO A 121 -3.24 4.96 -12.60
C PRO A 121 -2.85 6.43 -12.76
N GLN A 122 -2.61 7.08 -11.64
CA GLN A 122 -2.14 8.46 -11.56
C GLN A 122 -0.89 8.59 -10.69
N LEU A 123 -0.47 7.49 -10.05
CA LEU A 123 0.70 7.48 -9.18
C LEU A 123 1.97 7.61 -10.02
N GLU A 124 2.88 8.46 -9.59
CA GLU A 124 4.16 8.74 -10.20
C GLU A 124 5.29 8.47 -9.19
N ASP A 125 6.53 8.35 -9.67
CA ASP A 125 7.69 7.98 -8.84
C ASP A 125 7.89 8.88 -7.63
N ASN A 126 7.66 10.19 -7.76
CA ASN A 126 7.82 11.16 -6.68
C ASN A 126 6.92 10.87 -5.46
N ALA A 127 5.72 10.31 -5.67
CA ALA A 127 4.87 9.91 -4.56
C ALA A 127 5.41 8.67 -3.86
N VAL A 128 5.94 7.69 -4.60
CA VAL A 128 6.58 6.49 -4.02
C VAL A 128 7.89 6.86 -3.30
N GLU A 129 8.68 7.77 -3.85
CA GLU A 129 9.84 8.34 -3.18
C GLU A 129 9.46 9.03 -1.86
N SER A 130 8.36 9.79 -1.85
CA SER A 130 7.85 10.40 -0.61
C SER A 130 7.46 9.34 0.42
N ILE A 131 6.79 8.26 0.02
CA ILE A 131 6.48 7.13 0.91
C ILE A 131 7.77 6.54 1.48
N ALA A 132 8.75 6.26 0.64
CA ALA A 132 10.03 5.69 1.03
C ALA A 132 10.80 6.58 2.02
N ASN A 133 10.71 7.90 1.85
CA ASN A 133 11.40 8.88 2.70
C ASN A 133 10.76 9.07 4.09
N PHE A 134 9.49 8.72 4.26
CA PHE A 134 8.77 9.03 5.51
C PHE A 134 8.13 7.83 6.19
N CYS A 135 7.82 6.75 5.46
CA CYS A 135 7.07 5.60 5.99
C CYS A 135 7.98 4.37 6.19
N HIS A 136 8.99 4.48 7.05
CA HIS A 136 9.99 3.42 7.24
C HIS A 136 9.47 2.14 7.92
N ASP A 137 8.33 2.23 8.63
CA ASP A 137 7.67 1.10 9.28
C ASP A 137 6.79 0.28 8.34
N LEU A 138 6.79 0.62 7.03
CA LEU A 138 5.90 0.01 6.05
C LEU A 138 6.22 -1.47 5.86
N GLN A 139 5.20 -2.31 6.03
CA GLN A 139 5.27 -3.77 5.91
C GLN A 139 4.44 -4.28 4.72
N VAL A 140 3.34 -3.62 4.41
CA VAL A 140 2.44 -4.00 3.33
C VAL A 140 2.22 -2.82 2.39
N LEU A 141 2.56 -3.00 1.12
CA LEU A 141 2.37 -1.98 0.08
C LEU A 141 1.70 -2.60 -1.15
N ASP A 142 0.61 -1.98 -1.59
CA ASP A 142 -0.06 -2.32 -2.85
C ASP A 142 0.01 -1.13 -3.81
N LEU A 143 0.80 -1.30 -4.88
CA LEU A 143 0.97 -0.36 -5.99
C LEU A 143 0.36 -0.92 -7.28
N SER A 144 -0.49 -1.94 -7.20
CA SER A 144 -1.00 -2.65 -8.38
C SER A 144 -1.64 -1.70 -9.39
N LYS A 145 -1.42 -2.01 -10.70
CA LYS A 145 -1.89 -1.24 -11.85
C LYS A 145 -1.30 0.18 -11.98
N SER A 146 -0.17 0.48 -11.33
CA SER A 146 0.48 1.79 -11.42
C SER A 146 1.46 1.82 -12.60
N PHE A 147 0.94 1.96 -13.82
CA PHE A 147 1.72 1.85 -15.08
C PHE A 147 2.72 2.98 -15.32
N LYS A 148 2.63 4.09 -14.59
CA LYS A 148 3.53 5.24 -14.72
C LYS A 148 4.79 5.14 -13.84
N LEU A 149 4.82 4.17 -12.92
CA LEU A 149 5.96 3.97 -12.05
C LEU A 149 7.12 3.38 -12.85
N SER A 150 8.33 3.88 -12.58
CA SER A 150 9.58 3.40 -13.14
C SER A 150 10.46 2.73 -12.07
N ASP A 151 11.61 2.23 -12.48
CA ASP A 151 12.61 1.62 -11.60
C ASP A 151 13.00 2.51 -10.42
N CYS A 152 12.90 3.85 -10.55
CA CYS A 152 13.15 4.80 -9.46
C CYS A 152 12.30 4.51 -8.24
N SER A 153 11.02 4.11 -8.42
CA SER A 153 10.13 3.71 -7.33
C SER A 153 10.66 2.49 -6.58
N LEU A 154 11.14 1.45 -7.27
CA LEU A 154 11.67 0.25 -6.61
C LEU A 154 12.99 0.52 -5.89
N TYR A 155 13.86 1.37 -6.47
CA TYR A 155 15.09 1.80 -5.80
C TYR A 155 14.79 2.60 -4.53
N ALA A 156 13.83 3.53 -4.57
CA ALA A 156 13.43 4.30 -3.40
C ALA A 156 12.88 3.37 -2.29
N LEU A 157 11.98 2.43 -2.64
CA LEU A 157 11.42 1.47 -1.69
C LEU A 157 12.49 0.56 -1.06
N ALA A 158 13.48 0.13 -1.84
CA ALA A 158 14.60 -0.68 -1.35
C ALA A 158 15.32 0.02 -0.19
N HIS A 159 15.57 1.31 -0.32
CA HIS A 159 16.26 2.08 0.73
C HIS A 159 15.35 2.50 1.88
N GLY A 160 14.11 2.93 1.57
CA GLY A 160 13.24 3.56 2.56
C GLY A 160 12.37 2.56 3.35
N CYS A 161 12.06 1.39 2.77
CA CYS A 161 11.12 0.44 3.34
C CYS A 161 11.70 -0.99 3.49
N PRO A 162 12.80 -1.20 4.23
CA PRO A 162 13.46 -2.51 4.36
C PRO A 162 12.62 -3.52 5.16
N ASN A 163 11.54 -3.07 5.81
CA ASN A 163 10.63 -3.90 6.59
C ASN A 163 9.47 -4.48 5.77
N LEU A 164 9.45 -4.30 4.45
CA LEU A 164 8.41 -4.84 3.59
C LEU A 164 8.33 -6.36 3.71
N THR A 165 7.13 -6.84 4.03
CA THR A 165 6.76 -8.26 4.08
C THR A 165 5.81 -8.65 2.98
N LYS A 166 5.01 -7.69 2.47
CA LYS A 166 4.07 -7.90 1.37
C LYS A 166 4.17 -6.76 0.37
N LEU A 167 4.44 -7.08 -0.87
CA LEU A 167 4.49 -6.12 -1.98
C LEU A 167 3.64 -6.62 -3.14
N ASN A 168 2.71 -5.78 -3.60
CA ASN A 168 1.92 -6.02 -4.79
C ASN A 168 2.23 -4.94 -5.83
N ILE A 169 2.86 -5.34 -6.92
CA ILE A 169 3.15 -4.50 -8.09
C ILE A 169 2.52 -5.09 -9.37
N SER A 170 1.47 -5.92 -9.22
CA SER A 170 0.83 -6.54 -10.36
C SER A 170 0.36 -5.52 -11.40
N GLY A 171 0.63 -5.81 -12.67
CA GLY A 171 0.32 -4.93 -13.78
C GLY A 171 1.21 -3.69 -13.92
N CYS A 172 2.28 -3.56 -13.13
CA CYS A 172 3.27 -2.49 -13.30
C CYS A 172 4.28 -2.93 -14.37
N THR A 173 4.04 -2.59 -15.62
CA THR A 173 4.77 -3.11 -16.79
C THR A 173 6.08 -2.38 -17.09
N ALA A 174 6.37 -1.26 -16.45
CA ALA A 174 7.53 -0.43 -16.73
C ALA A 174 8.75 -0.73 -15.85
N PHE A 175 8.61 -1.55 -14.81
CA PHE A 175 9.75 -2.00 -13.99
C PHE A 175 10.64 -2.97 -14.78
N SER A 176 11.93 -2.93 -14.50
CA SER A 176 12.91 -3.89 -15.00
C SER A 176 13.20 -5.01 -13.99
N ASP A 177 13.76 -6.12 -14.48
CA ASP A 177 14.26 -7.20 -13.65
C ASP A 177 15.42 -6.75 -12.72
N SER A 178 16.26 -5.85 -13.21
CA SER A 178 17.36 -5.27 -12.42
C SER A 178 16.87 -4.46 -11.22
N ALA A 179 15.77 -3.71 -11.36
CA ALA A 179 15.18 -2.98 -10.25
C ALA A 179 14.55 -3.92 -9.20
N LEU A 180 13.95 -5.03 -9.65
CA LEU A 180 13.42 -6.05 -8.74
C LEU A 180 14.55 -6.81 -8.03
N GLU A 181 15.64 -7.15 -8.72
CA GLU A 181 16.85 -7.71 -8.13
C GLU A 181 17.38 -6.80 -7.02
N TYR A 182 17.47 -5.51 -7.32
CA TYR A 182 17.91 -4.52 -6.34
C TYR A 182 16.98 -4.45 -5.12
N LEU A 183 15.67 -4.36 -5.33
CA LEU A 183 14.69 -4.38 -4.24
C LEU A 183 14.83 -5.64 -3.37
N ALA A 184 14.94 -6.82 -3.98
CA ALA A 184 15.07 -8.09 -3.26
C ALA A 184 16.31 -8.12 -2.35
N SER A 185 17.41 -7.50 -2.77
CA SER A 185 18.66 -7.45 -1.98
C SER A 185 18.52 -6.64 -0.69
N PHE A 186 17.59 -5.68 -0.62
CA PHE A 186 17.32 -4.86 0.56
C PHE A 186 16.09 -5.33 1.35
N CYS A 187 15.01 -5.72 0.67
CA CYS A 187 13.75 -6.12 1.29
C CYS A 187 13.70 -7.63 1.56
N GLN A 188 14.65 -8.15 2.31
CA GLN A 188 14.84 -9.59 2.57
C GLN A 188 13.75 -10.22 3.45
N LYS A 189 12.87 -9.41 4.06
CA LYS A 189 11.73 -9.88 4.88
C LYS A 189 10.47 -10.19 4.07
N LEU A 190 10.53 -10.12 2.73
CA LEU A 190 9.40 -10.39 1.87
C LEU A 190 8.86 -11.81 2.08
N LYS A 191 7.54 -11.89 2.35
CA LYS A 191 6.77 -13.13 2.50
C LYS A 191 5.75 -13.30 1.39
N VAL A 192 5.22 -12.21 0.87
CA VAL A 192 4.22 -12.22 -0.21
C VAL A 192 4.64 -11.22 -1.27
N LEU A 193 4.80 -11.69 -2.51
CA LEU A 193 5.16 -10.86 -3.65
C LEU A 193 4.20 -11.17 -4.81
N ASN A 194 3.56 -10.13 -5.34
CA ASN A 194 2.69 -10.26 -6.49
C ASN A 194 3.26 -9.48 -7.69
N LEU A 195 3.68 -10.24 -8.71
CA LEU A 195 4.27 -9.77 -9.97
C LEU A 195 3.36 -10.07 -11.17
N CYS A 196 2.09 -10.44 -10.96
CA CYS A 196 1.19 -10.82 -12.03
C CYS A 196 1.14 -9.75 -13.13
N GLY A 197 1.40 -10.14 -14.39
CA GLY A 197 1.42 -9.23 -15.53
C GLY A 197 2.62 -8.28 -15.60
N CYS A 198 3.67 -8.52 -14.80
CA CYS A 198 4.92 -7.75 -14.84
C CYS A 198 5.90 -8.36 -15.84
N VAL A 199 5.53 -8.34 -17.13
CA VAL A 199 6.23 -9.06 -18.22
C VAL A 199 7.71 -8.73 -18.36
N ARG A 200 8.15 -7.52 -18.01
CA ARG A 200 9.56 -7.10 -18.10
C ARG A 200 10.33 -7.23 -16.80
N THR A 201 9.63 -7.38 -15.68
CA THR A 201 10.19 -7.38 -14.32
C THR A 201 10.48 -8.80 -13.83
N ALA A 202 9.58 -9.73 -14.15
CA ALA A 202 9.69 -11.11 -13.71
C ALA A 202 10.36 -11.95 -14.78
N SER A 203 11.69 -12.05 -14.73
CA SER A 203 12.53 -12.94 -15.53
C SER A 203 13.21 -13.96 -14.63
N ASP A 204 13.81 -15.01 -15.21
CA ASP A 204 14.60 -15.99 -14.47
C ASP A 204 15.72 -15.33 -13.65
N ARG A 205 16.32 -14.24 -14.16
CA ARG A 205 17.33 -13.46 -13.45
C ARG A 205 16.77 -12.84 -12.17
N ALA A 206 15.59 -12.22 -12.25
CA ALA A 206 14.92 -11.64 -11.08
C ALA A 206 14.54 -12.74 -10.07
N LEU A 207 14.08 -13.91 -10.54
CA LEU A 207 13.73 -15.04 -9.66
C LEU A 207 14.94 -15.65 -8.98
N LEU A 208 16.09 -15.70 -9.65
CA LEU A 208 17.38 -16.07 -9.04
C LEU A 208 17.73 -15.13 -7.87
N ALA A 209 17.55 -13.83 -8.05
CA ALA A 209 17.82 -12.85 -7.01
C ALA A 209 16.83 -13.00 -5.83
N ILE A 210 15.54 -13.19 -6.13
CA ILE A 210 14.51 -13.45 -5.11
C ILE A 210 14.87 -14.71 -4.31
N GLY A 211 15.22 -15.83 -4.98
CA GLY A 211 15.67 -17.05 -4.32
C GLY A 211 16.91 -16.85 -3.44
N ARG A 212 17.82 -15.97 -3.87
CA ARG A 212 19.07 -15.68 -3.12
C ARG A 212 18.82 -14.84 -1.85
N TYR A 213 17.90 -13.85 -1.91
CA TYR A 213 17.79 -12.83 -0.86
C TYR A 213 16.51 -12.95 -0.03
N CYS A 214 15.43 -13.51 -0.56
CA CYS A 214 14.12 -13.53 0.08
C CYS A 214 13.77 -14.93 0.62
N SER A 215 14.59 -15.49 1.49
CA SER A 215 14.42 -16.85 2.03
C SER A 215 13.11 -17.06 2.82
N GLN A 216 12.47 -15.99 3.30
CA GLN A 216 11.18 -16.04 4.01
C GLN A 216 9.97 -15.99 3.09
N LEU A 217 10.15 -16.00 1.75
CA LEU A 217 9.07 -15.91 0.80
C LEU A 217 8.12 -17.12 0.91
N GLN A 218 6.82 -16.86 1.07
CA GLN A 218 5.76 -17.86 1.25
C GLN A 218 4.81 -17.93 0.07
N CYS A 219 4.51 -16.78 -0.54
CA CYS A 219 3.57 -16.68 -1.64
C CYS A 219 4.16 -15.81 -2.75
N LEU A 220 4.18 -16.32 -3.97
CA LEU A 220 4.62 -15.61 -5.16
C LEU A 220 3.59 -15.75 -6.28
N ASN A 221 3.13 -14.63 -6.84
CA ASN A 221 2.30 -14.64 -8.02
C ASN A 221 3.10 -14.15 -9.23
N LEU A 222 3.26 -15.01 -10.22
CA LEU A 222 3.95 -14.78 -11.49
C LEU A 222 3.00 -14.91 -12.70
N GLY A 223 1.68 -14.89 -12.47
CA GLY A 223 0.72 -15.03 -13.54
C GLY A 223 1.02 -14.07 -14.70
N TRP A 224 0.98 -14.56 -15.93
CA TRP A 224 1.23 -13.79 -17.16
C TRP A 224 2.65 -13.17 -17.25
N CYS A 225 3.65 -13.80 -16.63
CA CYS A 225 5.05 -13.42 -16.77
C CYS A 225 5.70 -14.32 -17.84
N GLU A 226 5.84 -13.81 -19.05
CA GLU A 226 6.23 -14.59 -20.23
C GLU A 226 7.71 -15.02 -20.21
N ASP A 227 8.58 -14.29 -19.52
CA ASP A 227 10.03 -14.53 -19.45
C ASP A 227 10.43 -15.45 -18.26
N VAL A 228 9.44 -16.08 -17.61
CA VAL A 228 9.68 -17.05 -16.53
C VAL A 228 9.72 -18.45 -17.08
N SER A 229 10.83 -19.16 -16.87
CA SER A 229 11.03 -20.56 -17.24
C SER A 229 11.20 -21.47 -16.01
N ASP A 230 11.35 -22.76 -16.27
CA ASP A 230 11.62 -23.76 -15.22
C ASP A 230 12.90 -23.43 -14.40
N VAL A 231 13.89 -22.75 -15.02
CA VAL A 231 15.14 -22.34 -14.34
C VAL A 231 14.85 -21.35 -13.21
N GLY A 232 14.05 -20.33 -13.49
CA GLY A 232 13.64 -19.36 -12.46
C GLY A 232 12.86 -20.00 -11.32
N VAL A 233 11.91 -20.89 -11.64
CA VAL A 233 11.10 -21.59 -10.63
C VAL A 233 11.96 -22.53 -9.79
N MET A 234 12.90 -23.25 -10.38
CA MET A 234 13.83 -24.10 -9.63
C MET A 234 14.67 -23.28 -8.65
N SER A 235 15.12 -22.08 -9.05
CA SER A 235 15.91 -21.21 -8.17
C SER A 235 15.12 -20.78 -6.92
N LEU A 236 13.81 -20.56 -7.05
CA LEU A 236 12.91 -20.28 -5.92
C LEU A 236 12.76 -21.50 -5.00
N ALA A 237 12.62 -22.70 -5.56
CA ALA A 237 12.48 -23.92 -4.78
C ALA A 237 13.72 -24.19 -3.89
N TYR A 238 14.91 -23.85 -4.39
CA TYR A 238 16.15 -23.99 -3.60
C TYR A 238 16.35 -22.83 -2.60
N GLY A 239 16.00 -21.62 -2.99
CA GLY A 239 16.31 -20.41 -2.22
C GLY A 239 15.26 -20.01 -1.19
N CYS A 240 14.00 -20.43 -1.37
CA CYS A 240 12.87 -20.03 -0.54
C CYS A 240 12.23 -21.27 0.14
N PRO A 241 12.82 -21.78 1.24
CA PRO A 241 12.34 -23.00 1.90
C PRO A 241 10.93 -22.87 2.50
N ASP A 242 10.49 -21.63 2.78
CA ASP A 242 9.15 -21.34 3.31
C ASP A 242 8.09 -21.15 2.21
N LEU A 243 8.45 -21.33 0.93
CA LEU A 243 7.56 -21.11 -0.20
C LEU A 243 6.42 -22.14 -0.22
N ARG A 244 5.19 -21.66 -0.15
CA ARG A 244 3.97 -22.49 -0.06
C ARG A 244 3.13 -22.44 -1.31
N THR A 245 3.05 -21.26 -1.94
CA THR A 245 2.19 -21.05 -3.11
C THR A 245 2.93 -20.27 -4.17
N VAL A 246 2.90 -20.78 -5.40
CA VAL A 246 3.36 -20.07 -6.60
C VAL A 246 2.24 -20.13 -7.63
N ASP A 247 1.84 -18.98 -8.16
CA ASP A 247 0.92 -18.87 -9.29
C ASP A 247 1.73 -18.66 -10.57
N LEU A 248 1.64 -19.61 -11.50
CA LEU A 248 2.32 -19.62 -12.78
C LEU A 248 1.33 -19.55 -13.96
N CYS A 249 0.09 -19.14 -13.71
CA CYS A 249 -0.93 -19.06 -14.75
C CYS A 249 -0.48 -18.15 -15.90
N GLY A 250 -0.47 -18.68 -17.13
CA GLY A 250 -0.05 -17.91 -18.31
C GLY A 250 1.46 -17.72 -18.50
N CYS A 251 2.32 -18.40 -17.72
CA CYS A 251 3.76 -18.47 -17.98
C CYS A 251 4.03 -19.46 -19.08
N LEU A 252 4.32 -18.97 -20.29
CA LEU A 252 4.40 -19.80 -21.50
C LEU A 252 5.68 -20.65 -21.61
N GLN A 253 6.74 -20.31 -20.88
CA GLN A 253 8.03 -21.03 -20.94
C GLN A 253 8.17 -22.09 -19.84
N ILE A 254 7.12 -22.32 -19.04
CA ILE A 254 7.11 -23.43 -18.09
C ILE A 254 6.78 -24.72 -18.80
N THR A 255 7.69 -25.68 -18.74
CA THR A 255 7.57 -26.98 -19.44
C THR A 255 7.46 -28.14 -18.48
N GLY A 256 6.86 -29.26 -18.92
CA GLY A 256 6.94 -30.56 -18.24
C GLY A 256 6.09 -30.73 -16.97
N ALA A 257 6.69 -31.16 -15.89
CA ALA A 257 6.00 -31.64 -14.68
C ALA A 257 5.12 -30.60 -13.94
N LEU A 258 5.28 -29.33 -14.30
CA LEU A 258 4.54 -28.22 -13.71
C LEU A 258 3.31 -27.79 -14.53
N GLN A 259 3.06 -28.40 -15.69
CA GLN A 259 1.88 -28.12 -16.53
C GLN A 259 0.68 -29.04 -16.20
N GLY A 260 0.22 -29.04 -14.96
CA GLY A 260 -1.03 -29.66 -14.58
C GLY A 260 -2.20 -28.66 -14.64
N ASN A 261 -3.01 -28.75 -15.72
CA ASN A 261 -4.35 -28.15 -15.90
C ASN A 261 -4.58 -26.68 -15.47
N GLN A 262 -4.68 -25.82 -16.45
CA GLN A 262 -5.46 -24.58 -16.61
C GLN A 262 -5.55 -23.52 -15.48
N CYS A 263 -5.15 -23.81 -14.25
CA CYS A 263 -4.99 -22.83 -13.14
C CYS A 263 -3.88 -23.36 -12.22
N CYS A 264 -2.64 -22.90 -12.42
CA CYS A 264 -1.48 -23.45 -11.73
C CYS A 264 -1.24 -22.75 -10.40
N TYR A 265 -2.06 -23.04 -9.40
CA TYR A 265 -1.67 -22.86 -8.01
C TYR A 265 -0.87 -24.10 -7.58
N TYR A 266 0.44 -23.96 -7.47
CA TYR A 266 1.27 -24.99 -6.88
C TYR A 266 1.35 -24.77 -5.37
N GLN A 267 0.85 -25.74 -4.61
CA GLN A 267 1.20 -25.89 -3.20
C GLN A 267 2.53 -26.65 -3.16
N VAL A 268 3.60 -25.97 -2.78
CA VAL A 268 4.89 -26.60 -2.52
C VAL A 268 4.75 -27.30 -1.17
N ALA A 269 4.75 -28.63 -1.16
CA ALA A 269 4.61 -29.45 0.04
C ALA A 269 5.94 -29.51 0.82
#